data_b235d37538f48493f224384460bb88db
#
_entry.id   b235d37538f48493f224384460bb88db
#
_cell.length_a   1.000
_cell.length_b   1.000
_cell.length_c   1.000
_cell.angle_alpha   90.00
_cell.angle_beta   90.00
_cell.angle_gamma   90.00
#
_symmetry.space_group_name_H-M   'P 1'
#
loop_
_entity.id
_entity.type
_entity.pdbx_description
1 polymer ?
#
loop_
_entity_poly.entity_id
_entity_poly.type
_entity_poly.pdbx_seq_one_letter_code
_entity_poly.pdbx_strand_id
1 'polypeptide(L)'
;YFLCDCWYVSEKIINTFAQKGFHTIGALKTNRLLYPSGMKKKLSELAAERSTTHKGFDLVTVKKRNYYVYRYEGNLSGIENAVVLLSYPEKAFGNPKALRAFISTNVSLSTQEILSCYVCRWPIEIFFRQCKNHLALDTYQIRSSKGIQRYWLLMSLTHYICVTGTGKYRSFQDGYHRICSAVHQEKYQYLFLCAKASDDFEAFMKLAG
;
A
#
# COMPACT_ATOMS: atom_id res chain seq x y z
N TYR A 1 -4.83 13.80 0.78
CA TYR A 1 -5.52 12.69 1.44
C TYR A 1 -4.54 11.77 2.14
N PHE A 2 -4.91 11.32 3.35
CA PHE A 2 -4.24 10.23 4.05
C PHE A 2 -4.91 8.90 3.69
N LEU A 3 -4.17 8.00 3.04
CA LEU A 3 -4.67 6.69 2.62
C LEU A 3 -4.15 5.60 3.55
N CYS A 4 -5.04 4.80 4.13
CA CYS A 4 -4.65 3.77 5.10
C CYS A 4 -5.49 2.49 5.01
N ASP A 5 -4.99 1.41 5.60
CA ASP A 5 -5.75 0.19 5.79
C ASP A 5 -6.61 0.23 7.08
N CYS A 6 -7.34 -0.84 7.33
CA CYS A 6 -8.28 -0.92 8.45
C CYS A 6 -7.62 -0.90 9.84
N TRP A 7 -6.30 -1.08 9.96
CA TRP A 7 -5.58 -1.03 11.23
C TRP A 7 -5.35 0.40 11.71
N TYR A 8 -5.25 1.36 10.77
CA TYR A 8 -4.96 2.76 11.07
C TYR A 8 -6.21 3.64 11.13
N VAL A 9 -7.39 3.11 10.82
CA VAL A 9 -8.66 3.87 10.91
C VAL A 9 -9.13 3.88 12.36
N SER A 10 -8.63 4.85 13.13
CA SER A 10 -9.09 5.16 14.49
C SER A 10 -9.37 6.64 14.63
N GLU A 11 -10.25 7.01 15.56
CA GLU A 11 -10.57 8.40 15.86
C GLU A 11 -9.31 9.24 16.08
N LYS A 12 -8.40 8.77 16.92
CA LYS A 12 -7.14 9.47 17.23
C LYS A 12 -6.31 9.77 15.98
N ILE A 13 -6.13 8.78 15.09
CA ILE A 13 -5.34 8.96 13.87
C ILE A 13 -6.05 9.91 12.91
N ILE A 14 -7.35 9.73 12.68
CA ILE A 14 -8.14 10.59 11.80
C ILE A 14 -8.08 12.04 12.27
N ASN A 15 -8.31 12.29 13.56
CA ASN A 15 -8.26 13.64 14.13
C ASN A 15 -6.88 14.27 14.03
N THR A 16 -5.80 13.46 14.22
CA THR A 16 -4.43 13.95 14.08
C THR A 16 -4.14 14.41 12.64
N PHE A 17 -4.61 13.68 11.64
CA PHE A 17 -4.46 14.07 10.24
C PHE A 17 -5.39 15.23 9.86
N ALA A 18 -6.63 15.26 10.38
CA ALA A 18 -7.57 16.34 10.15
C ALA A 18 -7.04 17.68 10.67
N GLN A 19 -6.41 17.71 11.86
CA GLN A 19 -5.75 18.91 12.41
C GLN A 19 -4.63 19.44 11.51
N LYS A 20 -4.06 18.60 10.64
CA LYS A 20 -3.04 18.99 9.66
C LYS A 20 -3.63 19.28 8.27
N GLY A 21 -4.95 19.36 8.15
CA GLY A 21 -5.65 19.65 6.90
C GLY A 21 -5.80 18.46 5.95
N PHE A 22 -5.59 17.22 6.42
CA PHE A 22 -5.74 16.04 5.58
C PHE A 22 -7.08 15.35 5.82
N HIS A 23 -7.79 15.05 4.75
CA HIS A 23 -8.87 14.09 4.78
C HIS A 23 -8.32 12.65 4.74
N THR A 24 -9.03 11.74 5.43
CA THR A 24 -8.67 10.32 5.48
C THR A 24 -9.57 9.51 4.56
N ILE A 25 -8.96 8.64 3.74
CA ILE A 25 -9.66 7.57 3.02
C ILE A 25 -9.03 6.24 3.43
N GLY A 26 -9.82 5.33 3.98
CA GLY A 26 -9.30 4.08 4.53
C GLY A 26 -10.24 2.89 4.40
N ALA A 27 -9.69 1.67 4.55
CA ALA A 27 -10.53 0.49 4.71
C ALA A 27 -11.11 0.44 6.13
N LEU A 28 -12.27 -0.19 6.28
CA LEU A 28 -12.91 -0.44 7.56
C LEU A 28 -13.03 -1.94 7.83
N LYS A 29 -12.91 -2.32 9.09
CA LYS A 29 -13.34 -3.64 9.54
C LYS A 29 -14.86 -3.69 9.48
N THR A 30 -15.43 -4.77 8.94
CA THR A 30 -16.90 -4.90 8.75
C THR A 30 -17.70 -5.06 10.03
N ASN A 31 -17.03 -5.25 11.18
CA ASN A 31 -17.64 -5.27 12.51
C ASN A 31 -17.74 -3.88 13.16
N ARG A 32 -17.30 -2.80 12.50
CA ARG A 32 -17.47 -1.43 13.00
C ARG A 32 -18.95 -1.07 13.10
N LEU A 33 -19.23 -0.19 14.06
CA LEU A 33 -20.58 0.26 14.36
C LEU A 33 -20.87 1.58 13.68
N LEU A 34 -22.07 1.70 13.13
CA LEU A 34 -22.65 2.92 12.61
C LEU A 34 -24.05 3.13 13.21
N TYR A 35 -24.62 4.30 13.00
CA TYR A 35 -25.88 4.69 13.64
C TYR A 35 -26.91 5.15 12.60
N PRO A 36 -27.37 4.29 11.67
CA PRO A 36 -28.41 4.66 10.70
C PRO A 36 -29.71 4.97 11.44
N SER A 37 -30.23 6.17 11.23
CA SER A 37 -31.46 6.66 11.92
C SER A 37 -31.42 6.51 13.45
N GLY A 38 -30.23 6.69 14.06
CA GLY A 38 -30.03 6.55 15.50
C GLY A 38 -29.89 5.12 16.03
N MET A 39 -30.09 4.11 15.19
CA MET A 39 -29.95 2.70 15.60
C MET A 39 -28.53 2.19 15.42
N LYS A 40 -28.01 1.54 16.45
CA LYS A 40 -26.68 0.93 16.44
C LYS A 40 -26.68 -0.35 15.60
N LYS A 41 -25.90 -0.39 14.51
CA LYS A 41 -25.74 -1.58 13.64
C LYS A 41 -24.27 -1.78 13.25
N LYS A 42 -23.86 -3.04 13.04
CA LYS A 42 -22.56 -3.33 12.40
C LYS A 42 -22.66 -3.11 10.89
N LEU A 43 -21.52 -2.76 10.27
CA LEU A 43 -21.44 -2.62 8.81
C LEU A 43 -21.86 -3.89 8.09
N SER A 44 -21.46 -5.07 8.60
CA SER A 44 -21.84 -6.38 8.04
C SER A 44 -23.35 -6.66 8.11
N GLU A 45 -24.00 -6.25 9.19
CA GLU A 45 -25.47 -6.40 9.39
C GLU A 45 -26.22 -5.49 8.42
N LEU A 46 -25.81 -4.22 8.30
CA LEU A 46 -26.41 -3.30 7.34
C LEU A 46 -26.21 -3.77 5.90
N ALA A 47 -25.01 -4.26 5.57
CA ALA A 47 -24.72 -4.77 4.24
C ALA A 47 -25.58 -6.01 3.90
N ALA A 48 -25.75 -6.94 4.83
CA ALA A 48 -26.61 -8.12 4.65
C ALA A 48 -28.07 -7.74 4.41
N GLU A 49 -28.60 -6.84 5.26
CA GLU A 49 -29.98 -6.36 5.13
C GLU A 49 -30.24 -5.67 3.78
N ARG A 50 -29.32 -4.81 3.33
CA ARG A 50 -29.46 -4.07 2.09
C ARG A 50 -29.24 -4.92 0.86
N SER A 51 -28.35 -5.93 0.93
CA SER A 51 -28.06 -6.80 -0.21
C SER A 51 -29.23 -7.73 -0.57
N THR A 52 -30.11 -8.10 0.39
CA THR A 52 -31.30 -8.92 0.11
C THR A 52 -32.28 -8.22 -0.81
N THR A 53 -32.36 -6.90 -0.74
CA THR A 53 -33.32 -6.09 -1.54
C THR A 53 -32.66 -5.38 -2.71
N HIS A 54 -31.35 -5.50 -2.92
CA HIS A 54 -30.54 -4.71 -3.86
C HIS A 54 -30.72 -3.17 -3.69
N LYS A 55 -31.42 -2.73 -2.65
CA LYS A 55 -31.82 -1.34 -2.50
C LYS A 55 -30.65 -0.45 -2.10
N GLY A 56 -30.39 0.57 -2.94
CA GLY A 56 -29.37 1.58 -2.69
C GLY A 56 -27.94 1.13 -3.02
N PHE A 57 -27.78 0.02 -3.72
CA PHE A 57 -26.48 -0.34 -4.30
C PHE A 57 -26.40 0.16 -5.74
N ASP A 58 -25.36 0.96 -6.02
CA ASP A 58 -25.02 1.43 -7.35
C ASP A 58 -23.88 0.60 -7.95
N LEU A 59 -23.90 0.39 -9.26
CA LEU A 59 -22.80 -0.26 -9.96
C LEU A 59 -21.70 0.76 -10.26
N VAL A 60 -20.50 0.52 -9.72
CA VAL A 60 -19.35 1.40 -9.85
C VAL A 60 -18.18 0.64 -10.46
N THR A 61 -17.53 1.22 -11.47
CA THR A 61 -16.39 0.60 -12.13
C THR A 61 -15.08 1.24 -11.67
N VAL A 62 -14.18 0.43 -11.09
CA VAL A 62 -12.84 0.86 -10.64
C VAL A 62 -11.78 -0.01 -11.29
N LYS A 63 -10.83 0.60 -12.02
CA LYS A 63 -9.76 -0.12 -12.75
C LYS A 63 -10.28 -1.31 -13.58
N LYS A 64 -11.32 -1.09 -14.39
CA LYS A 64 -11.95 -2.10 -15.27
C LYS A 64 -12.63 -3.27 -14.53
N ARG A 65 -12.97 -3.11 -13.25
CA ARG A 65 -13.72 -4.08 -12.46
C ARG A 65 -14.97 -3.42 -11.90
N ASN A 66 -16.08 -4.15 -11.92
CA ASN A 66 -17.38 -3.71 -11.46
C ASN A 66 -17.61 -4.12 -10.00
N TYR A 67 -18.20 -3.21 -9.24
CA TYR A 67 -18.56 -3.39 -7.85
C TYR A 67 -19.94 -2.83 -7.59
N TYR A 68 -20.77 -3.53 -6.83
CA TYR A 68 -21.96 -2.98 -6.22
C TYR A 68 -21.58 -2.26 -4.93
N VAL A 69 -21.89 -0.97 -4.82
CA VAL A 69 -21.49 -0.14 -3.72
C VAL A 69 -22.69 0.57 -3.11
N TYR A 70 -22.90 0.37 -1.81
CA TYR A 70 -23.85 1.13 -1.02
C TYR A 70 -23.13 2.26 -0.32
N ARG A 71 -23.65 3.48 -0.46
CA ARG A 71 -23.12 4.69 0.18
C ARG A 71 -23.98 5.07 1.40
N TYR A 72 -23.34 5.24 2.53
CA TYR A 72 -23.92 5.77 3.76
C TYR A 72 -23.17 7.04 4.14
N GLU A 73 -23.91 8.09 4.50
CA GLU A 73 -23.36 9.33 5.04
C GLU A 73 -23.86 9.52 6.48
N GLY A 74 -22.97 9.75 7.41
CA GLY A 74 -23.32 9.94 8.81
C GLY A 74 -22.19 9.57 9.77
N ASN A 75 -22.60 9.38 11.03
CA ASN A 75 -21.64 9.10 12.10
C ASN A 75 -21.27 7.62 12.16
N LEU A 76 -20.01 7.37 12.35
CA LEU A 76 -19.40 6.08 12.67
C LEU A 76 -18.88 6.18 14.11
N SER A 77 -18.79 5.05 14.83
CA SER A 77 -18.27 5.06 16.21
C SER A 77 -16.92 5.78 16.32
N GLY A 78 -16.91 6.93 17.01
CA GLY A 78 -15.75 7.80 17.19
C GLY A 78 -15.36 8.66 15.98
N ILE A 79 -16.18 8.73 14.92
CA ILE A 79 -15.93 9.55 13.73
C ILE A 79 -17.25 10.20 13.31
N GLU A 80 -17.28 11.50 13.33
CA GLU A 80 -18.45 12.27 12.92
C GLU A 80 -18.40 12.61 11.42
N ASN A 81 -19.60 12.68 10.81
CA ASN A 81 -19.81 13.14 9.44
C ASN A 81 -18.85 12.53 8.41
N ALA A 82 -18.94 11.22 8.23
CA ALA A 82 -18.13 10.49 7.26
C ALA A 82 -19.00 9.78 6.22
N VAL A 83 -18.39 9.53 5.04
CA VAL A 83 -18.94 8.61 4.03
C VAL A 83 -18.42 7.22 4.34
N VAL A 84 -19.31 6.25 4.41
CA VAL A 84 -18.99 4.82 4.48
C VAL A 84 -19.49 4.14 3.22
N LEU A 85 -18.61 3.41 2.55
CA LEU A 85 -18.92 2.60 1.37
C LEU A 85 -18.89 1.12 1.74
N LEU A 86 -19.98 0.41 1.45
CA LEU A 86 -20.05 -1.05 1.55
C LEU A 86 -20.01 -1.61 0.13
N SER A 87 -18.97 -2.37 -0.20
CA SER A 87 -18.65 -2.77 -1.56
C SER A 87 -18.58 -4.28 -1.70
N TYR A 88 -19.24 -4.81 -2.73
CA TYR A 88 -19.12 -6.18 -3.18
C TYR A 88 -18.62 -6.23 -4.62
N PRO A 89 -17.71 -7.16 -4.97
CA PRO A 89 -17.46 -7.45 -6.38
C PRO A 89 -18.77 -7.90 -7.06
N GLU A 90 -19.00 -7.50 -8.30
CA GLU A 90 -20.22 -7.81 -9.04
C GLU A 90 -20.54 -9.32 -9.02
N LYS A 91 -19.52 -10.17 -9.25
CA LYS A 91 -19.67 -11.64 -9.28
C LYS A 91 -19.89 -12.29 -7.90
N ALA A 92 -19.74 -11.53 -6.82
CA ALA A 92 -19.83 -12.02 -5.44
C ALA A 92 -20.77 -11.14 -4.60
N PHE A 93 -21.76 -10.51 -5.25
CA PHE A 93 -22.75 -9.68 -4.57
C PHE A 93 -23.49 -10.48 -3.50
N GLY A 94 -23.67 -9.89 -2.32
CA GLY A 94 -24.34 -10.52 -1.17
C GLY A 94 -23.51 -11.57 -0.42
N ASN A 95 -22.31 -11.95 -0.90
CA ASN A 95 -21.44 -12.86 -0.15
C ASN A 95 -20.73 -12.14 1.00
N PRO A 96 -20.98 -12.48 2.28
CA PRO A 96 -20.40 -11.80 3.43
C PRO A 96 -18.85 -11.82 3.43
N LYS A 97 -18.21 -12.85 2.88
CA LYS A 97 -16.73 -12.95 2.79
C LYS A 97 -16.14 -12.00 1.77
N ALA A 98 -16.95 -11.59 0.78
CA ALA A 98 -16.53 -10.66 -0.27
C ALA A 98 -16.78 -9.19 0.09
N LEU A 99 -17.52 -8.92 1.17
CA LEU A 99 -17.77 -7.55 1.63
C LEU A 99 -16.48 -6.83 1.97
N ARG A 100 -16.35 -5.60 1.45
CA ARG A 100 -15.32 -4.64 1.81
C ARG A 100 -15.98 -3.34 2.21
N ALA A 101 -15.47 -2.70 3.25
CA ALA A 101 -15.96 -1.43 3.71
C ALA A 101 -14.84 -0.38 3.67
N PHE A 102 -15.20 0.84 3.28
CA PHE A 102 -14.28 1.98 3.17
C PHE A 102 -14.88 3.20 3.86
N ILE A 103 -14.02 4.11 4.29
CA ILE A 103 -14.40 5.40 4.86
C ILE A 103 -13.75 6.53 4.09
N SER A 104 -14.45 7.65 3.98
CA SER A 104 -13.89 8.95 3.63
C SER A 104 -14.38 10.00 4.62
N THR A 105 -13.46 10.81 5.14
CA THR A 105 -13.83 12.00 5.95
C THR A 105 -14.11 13.23 5.07
N ASN A 106 -13.88 13.15 3.77
CA ASN A 106 -14.36 14.13 2.82
C ASN A 106 -15.70 13.66 2.24
N VAL A 107 -16.79 14.27 2.69
CA VAL A 107 -18.15 13.92 2.26
C VAL A 107 -18.50 14.44 0.87
N SER A 108 -17.75 15.40 0.34
CA SER A 108 -17.99 15.96 -1.01
C SER A 108 -17.55 15.04 -2.15
N LEU A 109 -16.70 14.04 -1.85
CA LEU A 109 -16.25 13.09 -2.86
C LEU A 109 -17.37 12.13 -3.28
N SER A 110 -17.47 11.87 -4.58
CA SER A 110 -18.30 10.81 -5.12
C SER A 110 -17.78 9.42 -4.72
N THR A 111 -18.63 8.42 -4.79
CA THR A 111 -18.27 7.01 -4.56
C THR A 111 -17.12 6.56 -5.45
N GLN A 112 -17.14 6.96 -6.72
CA GLN A 112 -16.10 6.67 -7.71
C GLN A 112 -14.75 7.27 -7.30
N GLU A 113 -14.72 8.53 -6.87
CA GLU A 113 -13.50 9.22 -6.46
C GLU A 113 -12.89 8.59 -5.20
N ILE A 114 -13.71 8.28 -4.19
CA ILE A 114 -13.24 7.63 -2.95
C ILE A 114 -12.55 6.29 -3.28
N LEU A 115 -13.19 5.44 -4.08
CA LEU A 115 -12.63 4.14 -4.44
C LEU A 115 -11.39 4.28 -5.33
N SER A 116 -11.38 5.22 -6.27
CA SER A 116 -10.23 5.51 -7.12
C SER A 116 -9.03 6.01 -6.31
N CYS A 117 -9.26 6.90 -5.35
CA CYS A 117 -8.22 7.35 -4.41
C CYS A 117 -7.69 6.20 -3.54
N TYR A 118 -8.60 5.36 -2.99
CA TYR A 118 -8.17 4.25 -2.13
C TYR A 118 -7.26 3.26 -2.87
N VAL A 119 -7.50 3.02 -4.14
CA VAL A 119 -6.66 2.13 -4.95
C VAL A 119 -5.22 2.65 -5.11
N CYS A 120 -5.00 3.97 -4.98
CA CYS A 120 -3.65 4.56 -4.97
C CYS A 120 -2.80 4.14 -3.76
N ARG A 121 -3.39 3.49 -2.75
CA ARG A 121 -2.65 2.88 -1.62
C ARG A 121 -1.87 1.62 -2.04
N TRP A 122 -2.32 0.89 -3.06
CA TRP A 122 -1.75 -0.39 -3.47
C TRP A 122 -0.24 -0.40 -3.78
N PRO A 123 0.37 0.66 -4.32
CA PRO A 123 1.83 0.73 -4.51
C PRO A 123 2.66 0.46 -3.26
N ILE A 124 2.15 0.73 -2.06
CA ILE A 124 2.84 0.42 -0.79
C ILE A 124 3.08 -1.09 -0.64
N GLU A 125 2.08 -1.90 -0.98
CA GLU A 125 2.19 -3.37 -0.91
C GLU A 125 3.15 -3.92 -1.97
N ILE A 126 3.17 -3.29 -3.15
CA ILE A 126 4.14 -3.61 -4.22
C ILE A 126 5.55 -3.29 -3.75
N PHE A 127 5.77 -2.11 -3.15
CA PHE A 127 7.05 -1.70 -2.58
C PHE A 127 7.56 -2.73 -1.57
N PHE A 128 6.77 -3.08 -0.55
CA PHE A 128 7.18 -4.06 0.45
C PHE A 128 7.48 -5.44 -0.15
N ARG A 129 6.67 -5.90 -1.09
CA ARG A 129 6.92 -7.15 -1.79
C ARG A 129 8.22 -7.14 -2.57
N GLN A 130 8.52 -6.07 -3.29
CA GLN A 130 9.77 -5.91 -4.04
C GLN A 130 10.98 -5.84 -3.10
N CYS A 131 10.87 -5.10 -2.01
CA CYS A 131 11.92 -5.00 -1.00
C CYS A 131 12.20 -6.35 -0.31
N LYS A 132 11.17 -7.14 -0.01
CA LYS A 132 11.32 -8.49 0.54
C LYS A 132 12.01 -9.44 -0.44
N ASN A 133 11.57 -9.44 -1.70
CA ASN A 133 12.05 -10.39 -2.68
C ASN A 133 13.47 -10.08 -3.21
N HIS A 134 13.86 -8.80 -3.22
CA HIS A 134 15.09 -8.36 -3.91
C HIS A 134 16.06 -7.57 -3.03
N LEU A 135 15.61 -6.97 -1.93
CA LEU A 135 16.41 -6.07 -1.09
C LEU A 135 16.52 -6.55 0.35
N ALA A 136 16.25 -7.82 0.62
CA ALA A 136 16.43 -8.48 1.91
C ALA A 136 15.71 -7.78 3.09
N LEU A 137 14.50 -7.24 2.88
CA LEU A 137 13.75 -6.48 3.90
C LEU A 137 13.46 -7.29 5.17
N ASP A 138 13.29 -8.60 5.06
CA ASP A 138 12.92 -9.50 6.17
C ASP A 138 14.01 -10.52 6.54
N THR A 139 15.20 -10.42 5.91
CA THR A 139 16.32 -11.36 6.15
C THR A 139 17.55 -10.72 6.78
N TYR A 140 17.55 -9.40 7.04
CA TYR A 140 18.67 -8.74 7.69
C TYR A 140 18.78 -9.13 9.18
N GLN A 141 20.02 -9.22 9.69
CA GLN A 141 20.30 -9.59 11.07
C GLN A 141 20.75 -8.42 11.97
N ILE A 142 20.34 -7.21 11.61
CA ILE A 142 20.70 -5.98 12.33
C ILE A 142 19.86 -5.90 13.62
N ARG A 143 20.50 -5.77 14.78
CA ARG A 143 19.83 -5.72 16.10
C ARG A 143 19.67 -4.31 16.65
N SER A 144 20.50 -3.34 16.22
CA SER A 144 20.42 -1.97 16.72
C SER A 144 19.31 -1.19 16.02
N SER A 145 18.48 -0.45 16.76
CA SER A 145 17.43 0.42 16.23
C SER A 145 17.96 1.41 15.18
N LYS A 146 19.11 2.04 15.47
CA LYS A 146 19.77 2.97 14.55
C LYS A 146 20.24 2.28 13.26
N GLY A 147 20.75 1.05 13.38
CA GLY A 147 21.15 0.22 12.23
C GLY A 147 19.95 -0.12 11.36
N ILE A 148 18.84 -0.53 11.96
CA ILE A 148 17.58 -0.83 11.25
C ILE A 148 17.07 0.40 10.49
N GLN A 149 17.04 1.57 11.13
CA GLN A 149 16.61 2.82 10.47
C GLN A 149 17.49 3.17 9.26
N ARG A 150 18.81 3.04 9.39
CA ARG A 150 19.76 3.28 8.29
C ARG A 150 19.57 2.27 7.14
N TYR A 151 19.39 0.99 7.50
CA TYR A 151 19.12 -0.04 6.51
C TYR A 151 17.85 0.24 5.71
N TRP A 152 16.75 0.61 6.38
CA TRP A 152 15.50 0.98 5.73
C TRP A 152 15.66 2.19 4.81
N LEU A 153 16.45 3.19 5.21
CA LEU A 153 16.73 4.35 4.37
C LEU A 153 17.48 3.95 3.11
N LEU A 154 18.55 3.16 3.24
CA LEU A 154 19.34 2.66 2.10
C LEU A 154 18.49 1.78 1.18
N MET A 155 17.70 0.87 1.73
CA MET A 155 16.77 0.03 0.97
C MET A 155 15.75 0.88 0.19
N SER A 156 15.17 1.91 0.82
CA SER A 156 14.21 2.81 0.17
C SER A 156 14.87 3.60 -0.95
N LEU A 157 16.10 4.08 -0.74
CA LEU A 157 16.91 4.76 -1.76
C LEU A 157 17.23 3.83 -2.92
N THR A 158 17.65 2.60 -2.65
CA THR A 158 17.92 1.59 -3.68
C THR A 158 16.66 1.29 -4.50
N HIS A 159 15.52 1.11 -3.83
CA HIS A 159 14.24 0.93 -4.51
C HIS A 159 13.91 2.13 -5.42
N TYR A 160 14.07 3.34 -4.89
CA TYR A 160 13.85 4.57 -5.65
C TYR A 160 14.73 4.63 -6.91
N ILE A 161 16.04 4.34 -6.78
CA ILE A 161 16.97 4.29 -7.91
C ILE A 161 16.53 3.22 -8.93
N CYS A 162 16.10 2.03 -8.48
CA CYS A 162 15.60 0.99 -9.36
C CYS A 162 14.36 1.44 -10.16
N VAL A 163 13.50 2.28 -9.57
CA VAL A 163 12.28 2.76 -10.24
C VAL A 163 12.53 3.97 -11.13
N THR A 164 13.46 4.87 -10.75
CA THR A 164 13.62 6.19 -11.41
C THR A 164 14.91 6.35 -12.19
N GLY A 165 15.88 5.51 -11.96
CA GLY A 165 17.33 5.75 -12.18
C GLY A 165 17.82 6.00 -13.61
N THR A 166 17.02 5.89 -14.70
CA THR A 166 17.47 6.23 -16.05
C THR A 166 16.36 6.66 -17.03
N GLY A 167 15.23 7.17 -16.55
CA GLY A 167 14.21 7.80 -17.41
C GLY A 167 13.51 6.87 -18.43
N LYS A 168 13.93 5.63 -18.56
CA LYS A 168 13.39 4.64 -19.52
C LYS A 168 12.94 3.32 -18.86
N TYR A 169 12.80 3.29 -17.53
CA TYR A 169 12.38 2.06 -16.87
C TYR A 169 10.89 1.83 -17.03
N ARG A 170 10.57 0.61 -17.42
CA ARG A 170 9.19 0.13 -17.49
C ARG A 170 8.74 -0.50 -16.18
N SER A 171 9.71 -0.96 -15.33
CA SER A 171 9.41 -1.63 -14.07
C SER A 171 10.60 -1.57 -13.09
N PHE A 172 10.32 -1.79 -11.79
CA PHE A 172 11.35 -2.01 -10.77
C PHE A 172 12.31 -3.13 -11.17
N GLN A 173 11.81 -4.23 -11.73
CA GLN A 173 12.59 -5.39 -12.11
C GLN A 173 13.67 -5.05 -13.14
N ASP A 174 13.31 -4.26 -14.16
CA ASP A 174 14.26 -3.81 -15.18
C ASP A 174 15.38 -2.97 -14.59
N GLY A 175 15.02 -2.04 -13.70
CA GLY A 175 16.00 -1.21 -13.00
C GLY A 175 16.91 -2.03 -12.09
N TYR A 176 16.36 -2.95 -11.33
CA TYR A 176 17.11 -3.84 -10.44
C TYR A 176 18.15 -4.68 -11.24
N HIS A 177 17.73 -5.34 -12.31
CA HIS A 177 18.65 -6.13 -13.14
C HIS A 177 19.77 -5.29 -13.76
N ARG A 178 19.47 -4.09 -14.23
CA ARG A 178 20.49 -3.19 -14.78
C ARG A 178 21.52 -2.78 -13.74
N ILE A 179 21.08 -2.43 -12.54
CA ILE A 179 21.99 -2.05 -11.44
C ILE A 179 22.85 -3.24 -11.04
N CYS A 180 22.27 -4.44 -10.87
CA CYS A 180 23.02 -5.65 -10.58
C CYS A 180 24.07 -5.94 -11.67
N SER A 181 23.70 -5.81 -12.94
CA SER A 181 24.63 -6.03 -14.06
C SER A 181 25.77 -5.01 -14.06
N ALA A 182 25.48 -3.73 -13.80
CA ALA A 182 26.51 -2.69 -13.70
C ALA A 182 27.50 -2.94 -12.56
N VAL A 183 26.97 -3.29 -11.36
CA VAL A 183 27.80 -3.63 -10.20
C VAL A 183 28.68 -4.85 -10.46
N HIS A 184 28.14 -5.88 -11.12
CA HIS A 184 28.94 -7.05 -11.51
C HIS A 184 30.03 -6.68 -12.52
N GLN A 185 29.71 -5.83 -13.50
CA GLN A 185 30.69 -5.39 -14.49
C GLN A 185 31.82 -4.59 -13.82
N GLU A 186 31.52 -3.65 -12.93
CA GLU A 186 32.54 -2.91 -12.17
C GLU A 186 33.41 -3.84 -11.32
N LYS A 187 32.80 -4.84 -10.65
CA LYS A 187 33.53 -5.84 -9.89
C LYS A 187 34.49 -6.63 -10.77
N TYR A 188 34.04 -7.09 -11.93
CA TYR A 188 34.93 -7.84 -12.86
C TYR A 188 36.03 -6.96 -13.43
N GLN A 189 35.76 -5.69 -13.73
CA GLN A 189 36.80 -4.76 -14.15
C GLN A 189 37.84 -4.56 -13.04
N TYR A 190 37.40 -4.38 -11.80
CA TYR A 190 38.32 -4.28 -10.65
C TYR A 190 39.18 -5.52 -10.49
N LEU A 191 38.60 -6.72 -10.50
CA LEU A 191 39.32 -7.98 -10.40
C LEU A 191 40.31 -8.15 -11.55
N PHE A 192 39.93 -7.78 -12.77
CA PHE A 192 40.84 -7.81 -13.92
C PHE A 192 42.04 -6.87 -13.77
N LEU A 193 41.82 -5.66 -13.23
CA LEU A 193 42.88 -4.71 -12.95
C LEU A 193 43.81 -5.23 -11.84
N CYS A 194 43.29 -5.83 -10.78
CA CYS A 194 44.09 -6.46 -9.73
C CYS A 194 44.96 -7.60 -10.29
N ALA A 195 44.36 -8.46 -11.14
CA ALA A 195 45.10 -9.55 -11.78
C ALA A 195 46.24 -9.04 -12.70
N LYS A 196 46.01 -7.93 -13.43
CA LYS A 196 47.06 -7.31 -14.26
C LYS A 196 48.19 -6.67 -13.47
N ALA A 197 47.91 -6.23 -12.26
CA ALA A 197 48.86 -5.56 -11.35
C ALA A 197 49.59 -6.56 -10.42
N SER A 198 49.26 -7.86 -10.50
CA SER A 198 49.80 -8.89 -9.60
C SER A 198 50.80 -9.75 -10.34
N ASP A 199 51.94 -10.09 -9.69
CA ASP A 199 52.95 -10.96 -10.22
C ASP A 199 52.61 -12.44 -10.03
N ASP A 200 51.83 -12.75 -9.00
CA ASP A 200 51.37 -14.10 -8.66
C ASP A 200 49.99 -14.09 -7.99
N PHE A 201 49.48 -15.29 -7.67
CA PHE A 201 48.15 -15.46 -7.05
C PHE A 201 48.04 -14.87 -5.63
N GLU A 202 49.12 -14.92 -4.83
CA GLU A 202 49.10 -14.37 -3.47
C GLU A 202 49.01 -12.83 -3.52
N ALA A 203 49.79 -12.21 -4.43
CA ALA A 203 49.72 -10.77 -4.66
C ALA A 203 48.33 -10.36 -5.18
N PHE A 204 47.75 -11.13 -6.09
CA PHE A 204 46.37 -10.92 -6.55
C PHE A 204 45.35 -10.98 -5.39
N MET A 205 45.43 -12.00 -4.54
CA MET A 205 44.47 -12.15 -3.41
C MET A 205 44.58 -10.99 -2.42
N LYS A 206 45.78 -10.44 -2.20
CA LYS A 206 45.94 -9.24 -1.34
C LYS A 206 45.32 -7.98 -1.94
N LEU A 207 45.34 -7.83 -3.27
CA LEU A 207 44.73 -6.66 -3.95
C LEU A 207 43.22 -6.82 -4.15
N ALA A 208 42.74 -8.03 -4.38
CA ALA A 208 41.35 -8.31 -4.67
C ALA A 208 40.43 -8.34 -3.41
N GLY A 209 40.98 -8.38 -2.19
CA GLY A 209 40.29 -8.27 -0.91
C GLY A 209 39.92 -9.53 -0.31
#